data_9f8327bdf63ebc3af342b43c9fb9c83b
#
_entry.id   9f8327bdf63ebc3af342b43c9fb9c83b
#
_cell.length_a   1.000
_cell.length_b   1.000
_cell.length_c   1.000
_cell.angle_alpha   90.00
_cell.angle_beta   90.00
_cell.angle_gamma   90.00
#
_symmetry.space_group_name_H-M   'P 1'
#
loop_
_entity.id
_entity.type
_entity.pdbx_description
1 polymer ?
#
loop_
_entity_poly.entity_id
_entity_poly.type
_entity_poly.pdbx_seq_one_letter_code
_entity_poly.pdbx_strand_id
1 'polypeptide(L)'
;IQIFNKDNATILTDLFDLETLDYYARKNCGFEVSKTEIDKYETEYRGGLQGDYSSEMDAKIDNVIDSLINYPESKRAVVMMNNGWWAHDDTDEAKCCRELHFFLTENYNDKTMLLNCSGIFRAQAVDIMPKNFYFVYKIMEVINEKLNKQTESKYLLGSYTHFVTILVPTRYD
;
A
#
# COMPACT_ATOMS: atom_id res chain seq x y z
N ILE A 1 -20.03 -2.87 4.76
CA ILE A 1 -18.59 -2.82 4.39
C ILE A 1 -18.37 -1.48 3.69
N GLN A 2 -17.48 -0.68 4.20
CA GLN A 2 -17.11 0.57 3.55
C GLN A 2 -16.07 0.26 2.47
N ILE A 3 -16.36 0.60 1.22
CA ILE A 3 -15.44 0.47 0.10
C ILE A 3 -14.27 1.44 0.31
N PHE A 4 -13.04 0.93 0.22
CA PHE A 4 -11.83 1.73 0.26
C PHE A 4 -11.62 2.38 -1.11
N ASN A 5 -11.59 3.71 -1.14
CA ASN A 5 -11.49 4.49 -2.37
C ASN A 5 -10.60 5.72 -2.16
N LYS A 6 -10.39 6.50 -3.21
CA LYS A 6 -9.54 7.70 -3.15
C LYS A 6 -9.99 8.68 -2.07
N ASP A 7 -11.28 8.92 -1.93
CA ASP A 7 -11.79 9.96 -1.02
C ASP A 7 -11.53 9.60 0.44
N ASN A 8 -11.79 8.33 0.84
CA ASN A 8 -11.56 7.90 2.22
C ASN A 8 -10.09 7.53 2.52
N ALA A 9 -9.26 7.36 1.49
CA ALA A 9 -7.81 7.19 1.61
C ALA A 9 -7.06 8.53 1.65
N THR A 10 -7.69 9.63 1.24
CA THR A 10 -7.07 10.96 1.17
C THR A 10 -7.30 11.72 2.47
N ILE A 11 -6.29 11.74 3.33
CA ILE A 11 -6.30 12.51 4.58
C ILE A 11 -5.26 13.61 4.43
N LEU A 12 -5.71 14.85 4.21
CA LEU A 12 -4.84 16.00 4.05
C LEU A 12 -4.42 16.56 5.42
N THR A 13 -3.14 16.87 5.54
CA THR A 13 -2.54 17.47 6.74
C THR A 13 -1.49 18.51 6.32
N ASP A 14 -0.97 19.28 7.27
CA ASP A 14 0.14 20.21 7.01
C ASP A 14 1.41 19.49 6.50
N LEU A 15 1.56 18.23 6.86
CA LEU A 15 2.70 17.40 6.44
C LEU A 15 2.47 16.76 5.06
N PHE A 16 1.21 16.46 4.72
CA PHE A 16 0.80 15.75 3.51
C PHE A 16 -0.35 16.46 2.81
N ASP A 17 -0.02 17.26 1.80
CA ASP A 17 -0.97 17.69 0.78
C ASP A 17 -1.18 16.58 -0.27
N LEU A 18 -2.10 16.77 -1.20
CA LEU A 18 -2.43 15.76 -2.20
C LEU A 18 -1.24 15.43 -3.13
N GLU A 19 -0.43 16.43 -3.49
CA GLU A 19 0.74 16.22 -4.35
C GLU A 19 1.79 15.36 -3.64
N THR A 20 2.02 15.62 -2.36
CA THR A 20 2.94 14.84 -1.52
C THR A 20 2.46 13.40 -1.34
N LEU A 21 1.16 13.19 -1.08
CA LEU A 21 0.57 11.86 -0.98
C LEU A 21 0.72 11.08 -2.29
N ASP A 22 0.41 11.71 -3.42
CA ASP A 22 0.53 11.08 -4.73
C ASP A 22 1.98 10.74 -5.09
N TYR A 23 2.92 11.63 -4.79
CA TYR A 23 4.35 11.38 -4.97
C TYR A 23 4.79 10.09 -4.23
N TYR A 24 4.55 10.02 -2.92
CA TYR A 24 4.96 8.84 -2.13
C TYR A 24 4.25 7.57 -2.57
N ALA A 25 2.98 7.67 -2.93
CA ALA A 25 2.21 6.52 -3.39
C ALA A 25 2.75 5.98 -4.72
N ARG A 26 3.00 6.85 -5.70
CA ARG A 26 3.61 6.47 -6.99
C ARG A 26 4.98 5.84 -6.79
N LYS A 27 5.87 6.51 -6.05
CA LYS A 27 7.20 5.97 -5.75
C LYS A 27 7.13 4.59 -5.12
N ASN A 28 6.31 4.43 -4.09
CA ASN A 28 6.16 3.16 -3.37
C ASN A 28 5.47 2.06 -4.20
N CYS A 29 4.74 2.42 -5.25
CA CYS A 29 4.22 1.46 -6.23
C CYS A 29 5.21 1.11 -7.35
N GLY A 30 6.45 1.59 -7.29
CA GLY A 30 7.49 1.30 -8.28
C GLY A 30 7.47 2.20 -9.51
N PHE A 31 6.67 3.28 -9.53
CA PHE A 31 6.70 4.23 -10.64
C PHE A 31 7.96 5.10 -10.58
N GLU A 32 8.49 5.42 -11.75
CA GLU A 32 9.60 6.37 -11.85
C GLU A 32 9.21 7.74 -11.31
N VAL A 33 10.09 8.33 -10.54
CA VAL A 33 9.99 9.68 -10.00
C VAL A 33 11.23 10.48 -10.39
N SER A 34 11.03 11.76 -10.71
CA SER A 34 12.12 12.63 -11.11
C SER A 34 12.95 13.09 -9.90
N LYS A 35 14.20 13.47 -10.16
CA LYS A 35 15.05 14.06 -9.11
C LYS A 35 14.43 15.32 -8.50
N THR A 36 13.75 16.14 -9.29
CA THR A 36 13.06 17.34 -8.81
C THR A 36 11.94 17.00 -7.83
N GLU A 37 11.19 15.91 -8.07
CA GLU A 37 10.16 15.43 -7.14
C GLU A 37 10.80 14.90 -5.86
N ILE A 38 11.89 14.14 -5.95
CA ILE A 38 12.64 13.65 -4.77
C ILE A 38 13.07 14.84 -3.90
N ASP A 39 13.75 15.80 -4.49
CA ASP A 39 14.25 16.98 -3.78
C ASP A 39 13.12 17.84 -3.15
N LYS A 40 11.93 17.83 -3.78
CA LYS A 40 10.75 18.57 -3.28
C LYS A 40 10.04 17.88 -2.12
N TYR A 41 9.85 16.56 -2.21
CA TYR A 41 8.89 15.87 -1.34
C TYR A 41 9.55 14.99 -0.28
N GLU A 42 10.75 14.46 -0.50
CA GLU A 42 11.40 13.59 0.47
C GLU A 42 11.99 14.37 1.63
N THR A 43 11.53 14.04 2.82
CA THR A 43 12.05 14.58 4.07
C THR A 43 12.01 13.50 5.15
N GLU A 44 12.88 13.62 6.16
CA GLU A 44 12.86 12.75 7.33
C GLU A 44 11.51 12.79 8.06
N TYR A 45 10.89 13.96 8.16
CA TYR A 45 9.59 14.14 8.79
C TYR A 45 8.47 13.34 8.12
N ARG A 46 8.62 13.00 6.85
CA ARG A 46 7.65 12.20 6.09
C ARG A 46 7.95 10.70 6.06
N GLY A 47 8.85 10.23 6.90
CA GLY A 47 9.08 8.81 7.08
C GLY A 47 10.45 8.29 6.68
N GLY A 48 11.31 9.11 6.05
CA GLY A 48 12.68 8.74 5.68
C GLY A 48 12.76 7.37 4.99
N LEU A 49 13.85 6.67 5.20
CA LEU A 49 14.12 5.35 4.62
C LEU A 49 13.13 4.26 5.08
N GLN A 50 12.60 4.35 6.30
CA GLN A 50 11.60 3.37 6.79
C GLN A 50 10.27 3.44 6.04
N GLY A 51 9.98 4.57 5.41
CA GLY A 51 8.78 4.79 4.61
C GLY A 51 8.98 4.54 3.11
N ASP A 52 10.11 4.03 2.69
CA ASP A 52 10.39 3.64 1.31
C ASP A 52 10.10 2.15 1.12
N TYR A 53 9.06 1.85 0.35
CA TYR A 53 8.60 0.49 0.03
C TYR A 53 8.79 0.14 -1.45
N SER A 54 9.51 0.97 -2.22
CA SER A 54 9.61 0.85 -3.68
C SER A 54 10.40 -0.37 -4.18
N SER A 55 11.24 -0.95 -3.33
CA SER A 55 12.12 -2.06 -3.74
C SER A 55 11.35 -3.24 -4.32
N GLU A 56 11.60 -3.53 -5.61
CA GLU A 56 11.00 -4.63 -6.38
C GLU A 56 9.45 -4.63 -6.38
N MET A 57 8.83 -3.45 -6.19
CA MET A 57 7.39 -3.36 -5.98
C MET A 57 6.59 -3.75 -7.22
N ASP A 58 7.07 -3.44 -8.41
CA ASP A 58 6.49 -3.85 -9.69
C ASP A 58 6.40 -5.38 -9.79
N ALA A 59 7.51 -6.09 -9.52
CA ALA A 59 7.54 -7.55 -9.52
C ALA A 59 6.64 -8.17 -8.44
N LYS A 60 6.57 -7.55 -7.25
CA LYS A 60 5.68 -7.99 -6.17
C LYS A 60 4.21 -7.82 -6.55
N ILE A 61 3.87 -6.71 -7.20
CA ILE A 61 2.51 -6.46 -7.71
C ILE A 61 2.15 -7.49 -8.79
N ASP A 62 3.04 -7.75 -9.73
CA ASP A 62 2.81 -8.72 -10.79
C ASP A 62 2.60 -10.14 -10.24
N ASN A 63 3.37 -10.54 -9.23
CA ASN A 63 3.16 -11.81 -8.53
C ASN A 63 1.80 -11.90 -7.82
N VAL A 64 1.30 -10.80 -7.24
CA VAL A 64 -0.05 -10.77 -6.67
C VAL A 64 -1.10 -10.95 -7.74
N ILE A 65 -0.95 -10.27 -8.87
CA ILE A 65 -1.89 -10.35 -10.00
C ILE A 65 -1.93 -11.76 -10.56
N ASP A 66 -0.77 -12.37 -10.82
CA ASP A 66 -0.67 -13.75 -11.29
C ASP A 66 -1.32 -14.74 -10.31
N SER A 67 -1.12 -14.53 -9.01
CA SER A 67 -1.76 -15.34 -7.98
C SER A 67 -3.29 -15.23 -8.02
N LEU A 68 -3.82 -14.02 -8.16
CA LEU A 68 -5.28 -13.78 -8.15
C LEU A 68 -5.96 -14.21 -9.45
N ILE A 69 -5.26 -14.12 -10.60
CA ILE A 69 -5.78 -14.60 -11.91
C ILE A 69 -5.83 -16.13 -11.94
N ASN A 70 -4.72 -16.78 -11.58
CA ASN A 70 -4.61 -18.23 -11.65
C ASN A 70 -5.38 -18.95 -10.54
N TYR A 71 -5.53 -18.30 -9.38
CA TYR A 71 -6.18 -18.83 -8.20
C TYR A 71 -6.98 -17.72 -7.49
N PRO A 72 -8.22 -17.40 -7.93
CA PRO A 72 -9.03 -16.32 -7.34
C PRO A 72 -9.28 -16.45 -5.83
N GLU A 73 -9.23 -17.68 -5.31
CA GLU A 73 -9.32 -17.97 -3.87
C GLU A 73 -7.95 -18.04 -3.17
N SER A 74 -6.89 -17.54 -3.83
CA SER A 74 -5.53 -17.59 -3.29
C SER A 74 -5.45 -16.89 -1.92
N LYS A 75 -4.74 -17.56 -1.01
CA LYS A 75 -4.34 -17.02 0.29
C LYS A 75 -2.86 -16.63 0.32
N ARG A 76 -2.23 -16.54 -0.87
CA ARG A 76 -0.79 -16.29 -1.04
C ARG A 76 -0.50 -15.04 -1.86
N ALA A 77 -1.52 -14.25 -2.19
CA ALA A 77 -1.38 -12.98 -2.89
C ALA A 77 -0.91 -11.91 -1.90
N VAL A 78 0.38 -11.93 -1.56
CA VAL A 78 0.99 -11.12 -0.51
C VAL A 78 2.15 -10.33 -1.07
N VAL A 79 2.18 -9.03 -0.76
CA VAL A 79 3.35 -8.17 -0.94
C VAL A 79 4.10 -8.09 0.39
N MET A 80 5.29 -8.68 0.45
CA MET A 80 6.20 -8.59 1.59
C MET A 80 7.06 -7.35 1.46
N MET A 81 7.04 -6.47 2.47
CA MET A 81 7.83 -5.23 2.47
C MET A 81 9.21 -5.42 3.05
N ASN A 82 9.43 -6.52 3.73
CA ASN A 82 10.63 -6.76 4.48
C ASN A 82 11.56 -7.74 3.79
N ASN A 83 12.85 -7.46 3.89
CA ASN A 83 13.89 -8.28 3.29
C ASN A 83 14.36 -9.42 4.21
N GLY A 84 13.51 -9.88 5.13
CA GLY A 84 13.77 -11.07 5.88
C GLY A 84 13.92 -10.91 7.38
N TRP A 85 14.62 -11.80 7.98
CA TRP A 85 14.68 -12.05 9.41
C TRP A 85 15.54 -11.04 10.22
N TRP A 86 16.29 -10.18 9.55
CA TRP A 86 17.09 -9.12 10.18
C TRP A 86 16.28 -7.96 10.73
N ALA A 87 15.01 -7.89 10.40
CA ALA A 87 14.15 -6.78 10.76
C ALA A 87 13.85 -6.65 12.26
N HIS A 88 14.45 -7.45 13.09
CA HIS A 88 14.30 -7.37 14.54
C HIS A 88 15.38 -6.52 15.23
N ASP A 89 16.42 -6.09 14.51
CA ASP A 89 17.36 -5.10 15.04
C ASP A 89 16.92 -3.68 14.68
N ASP A 90 17.42 -2.69 15.38
CA ASP A 90 17.05 -1.29 15.22
C ASP A 90 17.83 -0.63 14.06
N THR A 91 17.78 -1.25 12.88
CA THR A 91 18.37 -0.68 11.69
C THR A 91 17.33 0.13 10.89
N ASP A 92 17.78 1.11 10.13
CA ASP A 92 16.95 1.92 9.24
C ASP A 92 16.30 1.09 8.11
N GLU A 93 16.78 -0.11 7.86
CA GLU A 93 16.24 -1.03 6.87
C GLU A 93 14.95 -1.74 7.33
N ALA A 94 14.67 -1.74 8.62
CA ALA A 94 13.49 -2.37 9.20
C ALA A 94 12.22 -1.61 8.85
N LYS A 95 11.52 -2.03 7.81
CA LYS A 95 10.28 -1.39 7.34
C LYS A 95 9.15 -1.47 8.37
N CYS A 96 8.37 -0.38 8.49
CA CYS A 96 7.21 -0.33 9.39
C CYS A 96 6.06 -1.19 8.86
N CYS A 97 5.72 -1.08 7.58
CA CYS A 97 4.83 -2.03 6.91
C CYS A 97 5.54 -3.37 6.78
N ARG A 98 4.88 -4.44 7.20
CA ARG A 98 5.40 -5.80 7.11
C ARG A 98 4.93 -6.50 5.86
N GLU A 99 3.63 -6.45 5.63
CA GLU A 99 3.00 -7.08 4.47
C GLU A 99 1.66 -6.44 4.13
N LEU A 100 1.27 -6.58 2.86
CA LEU A 100 -0.07 -6.33 2.36
C LEU A 100 -0.61 -7.63 1.77
N HIS A 101 -1.70 -8.14 2.33
CA HIS A 101 -2.35 -9.35 1.89
C HIS A 101 -3.60 -9.00 1.06
N PHE A 102 -3.62 -9.42 -0.21
CA PHE A 102 -4.71 -9.19 -1.14
C PHE A 102 -5.57 -10.44 -1.28
N PHE A 103 -6.87 -10.24 -1.41
CA PHE A 103 -7.82 -11.32 -1.62
C PHE A 103 -9.08 -10.82 -2.32
N LEU A 104 -9.75 -11.74 -3.02
CA LEU A 104 -10.97 -11.46 -3.75
C LEU A 104 -12.19 -11.95 -2.97
N THR A 105 -13.28 -11.18 -3.06
CA THR A 105 -14.61 -11.62 -2.63
C THR A 105 -15.63 -11.31 -3.73
N GLU A 106 -16.58 -12.21 -3.94
CA GLU A 106 -17.64 -12.00 -4.92
C GLU A 106 -18.76 -11.12 -4.32
N ASN A 107 -19.21 -10.14 -5.07
CA ASN A 107 -20.45 -9.44 -4.78
C ASN A 107 -21.63 -10.29 -5.24
N TYR A 108 -22.44 -10.77 -4.33
CA TYR A 108 -23.55 -11.66 -4.59
C TYR A 108 -24.60 -11.08 -5.56
N ASN A 109 -24.74 -9.76 -5.63
CA ASN A 109 -25.80 -9.12 -6.41
C ASN A 109 -25.51 -9.09 -7.91
N ASP A 110 -24.26 -8.86 -8.30
CA ASP A 110 -23.89 -8.62 -9.70
C ASP A 110 -22.67 -9.42 -10.17
N LYS A 111 -22.18 -10.34 -9.34
CA LYS A 111 -21.02 -11.19 -9.63
C LYS A 111 -19.70 -10.45 -9.84
N THR A 112 -19.64 -9.17 -9.49
CA THR A 112 -18.40 -8.39 -9.52
C THR A 112 -17.43 -8.90 -8.46
N MET A 113 -16.16 -8.98 -8.79
CA MET A 113 -15.11 -9.33 -7.84
C MET A 113 -14.61 -8.08 -7.10
N LEU A 114 -14.57 -8.15 -5.78
CA LEU A 114 -14.05 -7.08 -4.93
C LEU A 114 -12.63 -7.41 -4.51
N LEU A 115 -11.67 -6.55 -4.87
CA LEU A 115 -10.29 -6.64 -4.43
C LEU A 115 -10.17 -6.01 -3.03
N ASN A 116 -9.89 -6.84 -2.04
CA ASN A 116 -9.69 -6.43 -0.65
C ASN A 116 -8.21 -6.49 -0.28
N CYS A 117 -7.83 -5.73 0.75
CA CYS A 117 -6.48 -5.74 1.29
C CYS A 117 -6.48 -5.73 2.83
N SER A 118 -5.55 -6.45 3.43
CA SER A 118 -5.20 -6.34 4.85
C SER A 118 -3.72 -5.96 4.96
N GLY A 119 -3.42 -4.86 5.62
CA GLY A 119 -2.05 -4.38 5.85
C GLY A 119 -1.63 -4.56 7.30
N ILE A 120 -0.42 -5.06 7.52
CA ILE A 120 0.17 -5.27 8.85
C ILE A 120 1.38 -4.37 9.02
N PHE A 121 1.30 -3.47 10.01
CA PHE A 121 2.35 -2.54 10.38
C PHE A 121 2.85 -2.87 11.80
N ARG A 122 4.17 -3.09 11.97
CA ARG A 122 4.75 -3.34 13.30
C ARG A 122 4.68 -2.11 14.21
N ALA A 123 4.83 -0.93 13.61
CA ALA A 123 4.71 0.35 14.28
C ALA A 123 4.28 1.43 13.28
N GLN A 124 3.61 2.46 13.76
CA GLN A 124 3.22 3.61 12.97
C GLN A 124 3.05 4.85 13.82
N ALA A 125 3.58 5.98 13.38
CA ALA A 125 3.25 7.27 13.92
C ALA A 125 1.93 7.77 13.30
N VAL A 126 1.11 8.44 14.11
CA VAL A 126 -0.21 8.94 13.69
C VAL A 126 -0.07 9.97 12.57
N ASP A 127 0.93 10.84 12.64
CA ASP A 127 1.23 11.87 11.64
C ASP A 127 1.65 11.31 10.28
N ILE A 128 2.18 10.07 10.22
CA ILE A 128 2.57 9.36 9.00
C ILE A 128 1.43 8.50 8.41
N MET A 129 0.36 8.26 9.16
CA MET A 129 -0.76 7.41 8.75
C MET A 129 -1.39 7.82 7.41
N PRO A 130 -1.59 9.13 7.09
CA PRO A 130 -2.14 9.56 5.82
C PRO A 130 -1.38 9.02 4.60
N LYS A 131 -0.04 9.06 4.65
CA LYS A 131 0.83 8.54 3.59
C LYS A 131 0.60 7.05 3.36
N ASN A 132 0.50 6.26 4.44
CA ASN A 132 0.33 4.82 4.35
C ASN A 132 -1.05 4.44 3.81
N PHE A 133 -2.11 5.15 4.20
CA PHE A 133 -3.45 4.92 3.64
C PHE A 133 -3.51 5.21 2.15
N TYR A 134 -2.97 6.34 1.73
CA TYR A 134 -2.97 6.70 0.32
C TYR A 134 -2.09 5.76 -0.52
N PHE A 135 -0.95 5.31 0.02
CA PHE A 135 -0.12 4.28 -0.61
C PHE A 135 -0.88 2.97 -0.82
N VAL A 136 -1.58 2.47 0.23
CA VAL A 136 -2.33 1.22 0.08
C VAL A 136 -3.49 1.38 -0.91
N TYR A 137 -4.18 2.52 -0.91
CA TYR A 137 -5.16 2.82 -1.94
C TYR A 137 -4.54 2.72 -3.35
N LYS A 138 -3.39 3.36 -3.56
CA LYS A 138 -2.72 3.40 -4.87
C LYS A 138 -2.28 2.01 -5.35
N ILE A 139 -1.72 1.19 -4.48
CA ILE A 139 -1.34 -0.19 -4.86
C ILE A 139 -2.57 -1.04 -5.17
N MET A 140 -3.67 -0.90 -4.42
CA MET A 140 -4.95 -1.55 -4.73
C MET A 140 -5.51 -1.08 -6.10
N GLU A 141 -5.43 0.22 -6.39
CA GLU A 141 -5.84 0.80 -7.67
C GLU A 141 -5.04 0.19 -8.83
N VAL A 142 -3.70 0.15 -8.71
CA VAL A 142 -2.80 -0.44 -9.73
C VAL A 142 -3.12 -1.92 -9.98
N ILE A 143 -3.27 -2.71 -8.91
CA ILE A 143 -3.63 -4.13 -9.03
C ILE A 143 -5.00 -4.28 -9.70
N ASN A 144 -6.00 -3.52 -9.27
CA ASN A 144 -7.35 -3.56 -9.81
C ASN A 144 -7.39 -3.21 -11.31
N GLU A 145 -6.67 -2.19 -11.73
CA GLU A 145 -6.56 -1.82 -13.14
C GLU A 145 -5.90 -2.91 -13.99
N LYS A 146 -4.82 -3.52 -13.49
CA LYS A 146 -4.12 -4.61 -14.20
C LYS A 146 -5.00 -5.86 -14.28
N LEU A 147 -5.72 -6.24 -13.22
CA LEU A 147 -6.70 -7.35 -13.25
C LEU A 147 -7.77 -7.12 -14.31
N ASN A 148 -8.38 -5.93 -14.36
CA ASN A 148 -9.40 -5.58 -15.35
C ASN A 148 -8.86 -5.54 -16.79
N LYS A 149 -7.56 -5.28 -16.99
CA LYS A 149 -6.93 -5.30 -18.34
C LYS A 149 -6.57 -6.72 -18.80
N GLN A 150 -6.27 -7.62 -17.88
CA GLN A 150 -5.75 -8.96 -18.18
C GLN A 150 -6.82 -10.05 -18.17
N THR A 151 -8.04 -9.75 -17.69
CA THR A 151 -9.12 -10.71 -17.61
C THR A 151 -10.43 -10.12 -18.16
N GLU A 152 -11.41 -10.97 -18.46
CA GLU A 152 -12.76 -10.56 -18.83
C GLU A 152 -13.66 -10.28 -17.62
N SER A 153 -13.21 -10.65 -16.43
CA SER A 153 -13.94 -10.42 -15.17
C SER A 153 -13.89 -8.96 -14.78
N LYS A 154 -14.95 -8.47 -14.13
CA LYS A 154 -15.01 -7.11 -13.60
C LYS A 154 -14.52 -7.10 -12.14
N TYR A 155 -13.50 -6.31 -11.88
CA TYR A 155 -12.94 -6.09 -10.54
C TYR A 155 -13.20 -4.67 -10.09
N LEU A 156 -13.59 -4.51 -8.83
CA LEU A 156 -13.74 -3.22 -8.16
C LEU A 156 -12.92 -3.23 -6.87
N LEU A 157 -12.61 -2.05 -6.36
CA LEU A 157 -12.01 -1.94 -5.04
C LEU A 157 -13.01 -2.38 -3.96
N GLY A 158 -12.53 -3.17 -3.04
CA GLY A 158 -13.28 -3.65 -1.88
C GLY A 158 -12.87 -2.91 -0.60
N SER A 159 -12.64 -3.65 0.47
CA SER A 159 -12.28 -3.11 1.79
C SER A 159 -10.77 -3.12 2.02
N TYR A 160 -10.33 -2.21 2.89
CA TYR A 160 -9.00 -2.22 3.48
C TYR A 160 -9.07 -2.36 5.00
N THR A 161 -8.28 -3.26 5.54
CA THR A 161 -8.10 -3.44 6.98
C THR A 161 -6.66 -3.09 7.36
N HIS A 162 -6.50 -2.15 8.29
CA HIS A 162 -5.21 -1.64 8.72
C HIS A 162 -4.91 -2.09 10.16
N PHE A 163 -3.88 -2.94 10.32
CA PHE A 163 -3.40 -3.39 11.62
C PHE A 163 -2.11 -2.70 11.99
N VAL A 164 -2.07 -2.11 13.18
CA VAL A 164 -0.87 -1.51 13.76
C VAL A 164 -0.60 -2.14 15.12
N THR A 165 0.57 -2.74 15.30
CA THR A 165 0.93 -3.36 16.57
C THR A 165 1.28 -2.30 17.62
N ILE A 166 2.07 -1.27 17.23
CA ILE A 166 2.47 -0.18 18.12
C ILE A 166 2.13 1.14 17.41
N LEU A 167 1.18 1.87 17.96
CA LEU A 167 0.84 3.22 17.51
C LEU A 167 1.55 4.23 18.39
N VAL A 168 2.29 5.15 17.78
CA VAL A 168 2.95 6.27 18.48
C VAL A 168 2.26 7.58 18.11
N PRO A 169 2.15 8.55 19.05
CA PRO A 169 1.42 9.81 18.84
C PRO A 169 2.01 10.61 17.69
N THR A 170 3.30 10.81 17.70
CA THR A 170 4.04 11.49 16.64
C THR A 170 5.38 10.77 16.40
N ARG A 171 6.06 11.15 15.33
CA ARG A 171 7.39 10.62 15.04
C ARG A 171 8.49 11.34 15.80
N TYR A 172 8.24 12.57 16.21
CA TYR A 172 9.20 13.51 16.79
C TYR A 172 8.64 14.13 18.08
N ASP A 173 8.52 13.33 19.12
CA ASP A 173 8.30 13.80 20.49
C ASP A 173 9.64 13.88 21.26
#